data_5076d53c9065c7be7a8d7c807001caa6
#
_entry.id   5076d53c9065c7be7a8d7c807001caa6
#
_cell.length_a   1.000
_cell.length_b   1.000
_cell.length_c   1.000
_cell.angle_alpha   90.00
_cell.angle_beta   90.00
_cell.angle_gamma   90.00
#
_symmetry.space_group_name_H-M   'P 1'
#
loop_
_entity.id
_entity.type
_entity.pdbx_description
1 polymer ?
#
loop_
_entity_poly.entity_id
_entity_poly.type
_entity_poly.pdbx_seq_one_letter_code
_entity_poly.pdbx_strand_id
1 'polypeptide(L)'
;QTRAIINAALDVNKKHKNWHLEPEIMIPLVGEKKELDYVANIIRTTADKVIADKKANLKYHIGTMIEIPRAAVVAGELAETAEFFSFGTNDLTQMTFGFSRDDAGKFLGDYYDKHIYESDPFAHVDQNGVGALIKMAANSGRATRKNIHLGVCGEHGGDPASIEFFQRVGLDYVSCSPFRVPLARLAAAQAAIHADAEKKAERKSAKTLKKPSKKILYLIRQNYF
;
A
#
# COMPACT_ATOMS: atom_id res chain seq x y z
N GLN A 1 22.03 -8.95 -8.87
CA GLN A 1 21.34 -8.38 -7.71
C GLN A 1 20.86 -9.46 -6.74
N THR A 2 20.01 -10.41 -7.13
CA THR A 2 19.46 -11.48 -6.25
C THR A 2 20.55 -12.20 -5.48
N ARG A 3 21.63 -12.62 -6.15
CA ARG A 3 22.77 -13.29 -5.52
C ARG A 3 23.41 -12.44 -4.41
N ALA A 4 23.54 -11.14 -4.63
CA ALA A 4 24.11 -10.23 -3.65
C ALA A 4 23.20 -10.08 -2.43
N ILE A 5 21.88 -9.91 -2.64
CA ILE A 5 20.87 -9.78 -1.56
C ILE A 5 20.88 -11.04 -0.68
N ILE A 6 20.79 -12.22 -1.29
CA ILE A 6 20.74 -13.49 -0.55
C ILE A 6 22.05 -13.73 0.24
N ASN A 7 23.21 -13.47 -0.39
CA ASN A 7 24.49 -13.57 0.31
C ASN A 7 24.57 -12.62 1.50
N ALA A 8 24.17 -11.36 1.34
CA ALA A 8 24.19 -10.38 2.41
C ALA A 8 23.25 -10.80 3.56
N ALA A 9 22.04 -11.26 3.25
CA ALA A 9 21.10 -11.76 4.25
C ALA A 9 21.64 -12.96 5.04
N LEU A 10 22.28 -13.92 4.37
CA LEU A 10 22.93 -15.06 5.01
C LEU A 10 24.10 -14.62 5.91
N ASP A 11 24.92 -13.67 5.46
CA ASP A 11 26.05 -13.17 6.23
C ASP A 11 25.59 -12.39 7.47
N VAL A 12 24.50 -11.62 7.35
CA VAL A 12 23.90 -10.91 8.50
C VAL A 12 23.31 -11.90 9.49
N ASN A 13 22.51 -12.86 9.05
CA ASN A 13 21.91 -13.86 9.93
C ASN A 13 22.97 -14.75 10.63
N LYS A 14 24.11 -14.99 9.98
CA LYS A 14 25.25 -15.68 10.60
C LYS A 14 25.88 -14.86 11.74
N LYS A 15 26.01 -13.55 11.56
CA LYS A 15 26.57 -12.62 12.55
C LYS A 15 25.59 -12.30 13.69
N HIS A 16 24.32 -12.20 13.35
CA HIS A 16 23.24 -11.76 14.25
C HIS A 16 22.12 -12.81 14.32
N LYS A 17 22.40 -13.92 14.99
CA LYS A 17 21.51 -15.09 15.03
C LYS A 17 20.07 -14.82 15.51
N ASN A 18 19.87 -13.73 16.27
CA ASN A 18 18.57 -13.35 16.84
C ASN A 18 17.75 -12.43 15.91
N TRP A 19 18.30 -11.99 14.76
CA TRP A 19 17.59 -11.05 13.90
C TRP A 19 16.59 -11.73 12.98
N HIS A 20 16.84 -12.98 12.58
CA HIS A 20 15.96 -13.75 11.68
C HIS A 20 15.54 -12.95 10.45
N LEU A 21 16.53 -12.31 9.80
CA LEU A 21 16.28 -11.44 8.64
C LEU A 21 15.71 -12.26 7.48
N GLU A 22 14.56 -11.83 6.98
CA GLU A 22 13.91 -12.37 5.77
C GLU A 22 13.85 -11.24 4.72
N PRO A 23 14.68 -11.27 3.66
CA PRO A 23 14.69 -10.18 2.68
C PRO A 23 13.46 -10.22 1.77
N GLU A 24 12.93 -9.04 1.46
CA GLU A 24 11.90 -8.81 0.46
C GLU A 24 12.53 -8.31 -0.83
N ILE A 25 12.36 -9.04 -1.93
CA ILE A 25 12.89 -8.70 -3.25
C ILE A 25 11.76 -8.17 -4.11
N MET A 26 11.82 -6.86 -4.41
CA MET A 26 10.80 -6.15 -5.15
C MET A 26 11.16 -6.04 -6.64
N ILE A 27 10.21 -6.36 -7.51
CA ILE A 27 10.33 -6.22 -8.96
C ILE A 27 9.57 -4.94 -9.36
N PRO A 28 10.26 -3.92 -9.87
CA PRO A 28 9.63 -2.66 -10.29
C PRO A 28 9.02 -2.75 -11.70
N LEU A 29 8.21 -1.75 -12.06
CA LEU A 29 7.68 -1.51 -13.42
C LEU A 29 6.91 -2.67 -14.05
N VAL A 30 6.35 -3.55 -13.24
CA VAL A 30 5.53 -4.68 -13.70
C VAL A 30 4.16 -4.18 -14.13
N GLY A 31 3.77 -4.50 -15.35
CA GLY A 31 2.45 -4.21 -15.89
C GLY A 31 1.64 -5.46 -16.24
N GLU A 32 2.25 -6.65 -16.24
CA GLU A 32 1.65 -7.91 -16.69
C GLU A 32 2.08 -9.07 -15.79
N LYS A 33 1.15 -9.99 -15.49
CA LYS A 33 1.46 -11.17 -14.64
C LYS A 33 2.58 -12.03 -15.21
N LYS A 34 2.57 -12.28 -16.53
CA LYS A 34 3.60 -13.10 -17.17
C LYS A 34 5.00 -12.51 -17.05
N GLU A 35 5.11 -11.19 -17.05
CA GLU A 35 6.36 -10.47 -16.82
C GLU A 35 6.85 -10.71 -15.38
N LEU A 36 5.95 -10.58 -14.41
CA LEU A 36 6.25 -10.86 -13.01
C LEU A 36 6.68 -12.33 -12.82
N ASP A 37 5.93 -13.27 -13.38
CA ASP A 37 6.22 -14.71 -13.29
C ASP A 37 7.61 -15.03 -13.85
N TYR A 38 7.94 -14.46 -14.99
CA TYR A 38 9.24 -14.67 -15.65
C TYR A 38 10.40 -14.21 -14.76
N VAL A 39 10.33 -12.97 -14.26
CA VAL A 39 11.41 -12.40 -13.42
C VAL A 39 11.45 -13.09 -12.06
N ALA A 40 10.30 -13.37 -11.44
CA ALA A 40 10.23 -14.10 -10.18
C ALA A 40 10.86 -15.49 -10.26
N ASN A 41 10.67 -16.21 -11.36
CA ASN A 41 11.30 -17.51 -11.57
C ASN A 41 12.84 -17.41 -11.64
N ILE A 42 13.37 -16.39 -12.29
CA ILE A 42 14.83 -16.14 -12.32
C ILE A 42 15.35 -15.84 -10.90
N ILE A 43 14.61 -15.04 -10.13
CA ILE A 43 14.97 -14.71 -8.75
C ILE A 43 14.96 -15.98 -7.90
N ARG A 44 13.89 -16.78 -7.94
CA ARG A 44 13.76 -18.03 -7.16
C ARG A 44 14.89 -18.99 -7.49
N THR A 45 15.09 -19.30 -8.76
CA THR A 45 16.15 -20.20 -9.21
C THR A 45 17.53 -19.74 -8.73
N THR A 46 17.80 -18.43 -8.78
CA THR A 46 19.08 -17.87 -8.34
C THR A 46 19.23 -17.91 -6.82
N ALA A 47 18.19 -17.53 -6.09
CA ALA A 47 18.18 -17.51 -4.62
C ALA A 47 18.34 -18.90 -4.04
N ASP A 48 17.51 -19.83 -4.50
CA ASP A 48 17.50 -21.22 -4.02
C ASP A 48 18.85 -21.92 -4.27
N LYS A 49 19.47 -21.64 -5.44
CA LYS A 49 20.82 -22.15 -5.73
C LYS A 49 21.86 -21.61 -4.73
N VAL A 50 21.85 -20.32 -4.43
CA VAL A 50 22.79 -19.71 -3.47
C VAL A 50 22.59 -20.27 -2.08
N ILE A 51 21.35 -20.44 -1.65
CA ILE A 51 21.00 -20.98 -0.33
C ILE A 51 21.47 -22.44 -0.22
N ALA A 52 21.22 -23.25 -1.26
CA ALA A 52 21.65 -24.65 -1.32
C ALA A 52 23.18 -24.80 -1.33
N ASP A 53 23.88 -24.02 -2.17
CA ASP A 53 25.36 -24.04 -2.27
C ASP A 53 26.00 -23.71 -0.91
N LYS A 54 25.37 -22.86 -0.09
CA LYS A 54 25.82 -22.50 1.26
C LYS A 54 25.31 -23.45 2.36
N LYS A 55 24.51 -24.45 2.02
CA LYS A 55 23.87 -25.38 2.97
C LYS A 55 23.15 -24.62 4.10
N ALA A 56 22.50 -23.54 3.76
CA ALA A 56 21.82 -22.62 4.68
C ALA A 56 20.30 -22.76 4.61
N ASN A 57 19.60 -22.13 5.56
CA ASN A 57 18.17 -21.95 5.53
C ASN A 57 17.89 -20.44 5.60
N LEU A 58 17.21 -19.90 4.61
CA LEU A 58 16.81 -18.50 4.54
C LEU A 58 15.44 -18.41 3.86
N LYS A 59 14.49 -17.78 4.53
CA LYS A 59 13.25 -17.35 3.88
C LYS A 59 13.48 -16.03 3.20
N TYR A 60 12.83 -15.82 2.08
CA TYR A 60 12.79 -14.56 1.35
C TYR A 60 11.44 -14.42 0.66
N HIS A 61 11.05 -13.20 0.36
CA HIS A 61 9.79 -12.91 -0.30
C HIS A 61 10.03 -12.20 -1.63
N ILE A 62 9.16 -12.48 -2.60
CA ILE A 62 9.16 -11.78 -3.89
C ILE A 62 7.86 -11.03 -4.02
N GLY A 63 7.96 -9.74 -4.30
CA GLY A 63 6.81 -8.89 -4.53
C GLY A 63 7.04 -7.95 -5.69
N THR A 64 6.10 -7.06 -5.89
CA THR A 64 6.18 -6.09 -6.98
C THR A 64 5.82 -4.69 -6.53
N MET A 65 6.33 -3.70 -7.24
CA MET A 65 5.86 -2.33 -7.11
C MET A 65 4.57 -2.15 -7.93
N ILE A 66 3.55 -1.58 -7.31
CA ILE A 66 2.35 -1.12 -7.99
C ILE A 66 2.54 0.36 -8.28
N GLU A 67 3.02 0.67 -9.46
CA GLU A 67 3.37 2.03 -9.89
C GLU A 67 2.89 2.36 -11.31
N ILE A 68 2.43 1.34 -12.04
CA ILE A 68 1.80 1.48 -13.34
C ILE A 68 0.29 1.37 -13.15
N PRO A 69 -0.55 2.28 -13.70
CA PRO A 69 -2.01 2.18 -13.58
C PRO A 69 -2.57 0.81 -13.99
N ARG A 70 -2.03 0.21 -15.06
CA ARG A 70 -2.41 -1.14 -15.46
C ARG A 70 -2.17 -2.17 -14.35
N ALA A 71 -1.03 -2.09 -13.65
CA ALA A 71 -0.72 -2.99 -12.52
C ALA A 71 -1.77 -2.88 -11.40
N ALA A 72 -2.24 -1.67 -11.13
CA ALA A 72 -3.30 -1.47 -10.13
C ALA A 72 -4.63 -2.14 -10.54
N VAL A 73 -4.97 -2.10 -11.83
CA VAL A 73 -6.19 -2.73 -12.38
C VAL A 73 -6.10 -4.27 -12.31
N VAL A 74 -4.94 -4.84 -12.63
CA VAL A 74 -4.73 -6.31 -12.64
C VAL A 74 -4.08 -6.84 -11.36
N ALA A 75 -4.11 -6.08 -10.27
CA ALA A 75 -3.42 -6.42 -9.03
C ALA A 75 -3.83 -7.78 -8.43
N GLY A 76 -5.08 -8.19 -8.65
CA GLY A 76 -5.53 -9.53 -8.24
C GLY A 76 -4.75 -10.65 -8.92
N GLU A 77 -4.47 -10.51 -10.22
CA GLU A 77 -3.66 -11.48 -10.97
C GLU A 77 -2.18 -11.44 -10.52
N LEU A 78 -1.64 -10.25 -10.27
CA LEU A 78 -0.27 -10.09 -9.77
C LEU A 78 -0.09 -10.72 -8.37
N ALA A 79 -1.11 -10.68 -7.52
CA ALA A 79 -1.09 -11.26 -6.18
C ALA A 79 -1.04 -12.80 -6.16
N GLU A 80 -1.30 -13.46 -7.28
CA GLU A 80 -1.08 -14.91 -7.40
C GLU A 80 0.41 -15.24 -7.24
N THR A 81 1.29 -14.37 -7.73
CA THR A 81 2.75 -14.53 -7.68
C THR A 81 3.39 -13.67 -6.60
N ALA A 82 3.00 -12.39 -6.49
CA ALA A 82 3.56 -11.46 -5.51
C ALA A 82 3.11 -11.78 -4.08
N GLU A 83 4.07 -11.75 -3.17
CA GLU A 83 3.83 -11.95 -1.73
C GLU A 83 3.61 -10.61 -1.01
N PHE A 84 4.05 -9.52 -1.62
CA PHE A 84 3.79 -8.16 -1.15
C PHE A 84 3.66 -7.18 -2.32
N PHE A 85 2.98 -6.05 -2.06
CA PHE A 85 2.94 -4.90 -2.94
C PHE A 85 3.56 -3.68 -2.25
N SER A 86 4.34 -2.92 -3.01
CA SER A 86 4.79 -1.59 -2.61
C SER A 86 4.24 -0.57 -3.61
N PHE A 87 3.41 0.35 -3.15
CA PHE A 87 2.86 1.38 -4.03
C PHE A 87 3.91 2.44 -4.33
N GLY A 88 4.39 2.48 -5.58
CA GLY A 88 5.31 3.49 -6.11
C GLY A 88 4.55 4.74 -6.52
N THR A 89 4.19 5.56 -5.53
CA THR A 89 3.22 6.65 -5.74
C THR A 89 3.74 7.77 -6.63
N ASN A 90 5.05 7.94 -6.80
CA ASN A 90 5.61 8.93 -7.72
C ASN A 90 5.25 8.58 -9.18
N ASP A 91 5.57 7.35 -9.59
CA ASP A 91 5.31 6.89 -10.97
C ASP A 91 3.83 6.66 -11.20
N LEU A 92 3.11 6.14 -10.21
CA LEU A 92 1.67 5.99 -10.30
C LEU A 92 0.97 7.34 -10.51
N THR A 93 1.44 8.40 -9.83
CA THR A 93 0.94 9.76 -10.02
C THR A 93 1.24 10.28 -11.43
N GLN A 94 2.50 10.18 -11.88
CA GLN A 94 2.90 10.61 -13.23
C GLN A 94 2.03 9.98 -14.30
N MET A 95 1.88 8.66 -14.25
CA MET A 95 1.14 7.91 -15.28
C MET A 95 -0.37 8.11 -15.19
N THR A 96 -0.91 8.36 -14.00
CA THR A 96 -2.35 8.63 -13.81
C THR A 96 -2.73 10.01 -14.31
N PHE A 97 -1.90 11.03 -14.02
CA PHE A 97 -2.10 12.40 -14.50
C PHE A 97 -1.64 12.60 -15.95
N GLY A 98 -0.78 11.72 -16.47
CA GLY A 98 -0.28 11.80 -17.84
C GLY A 98 0.78 12.87 -18.07
N PHE A 99 1.53 13.27 -17.04
CA PHE A 99 2.66 14.19 -17.16
C PHE A 99 3.87 13.77 -16.32
N SER A 100 5.06 14.15 -16.79
CA SER A 100 6.30 13.90 -16.08
C SER A 100 6.46 14.82 -14.86
N ARG A 101 6.95 14.27 -13.76
CA ARG A 101 7.35 15.05 -12.57
C ARG A 101 8.40 16.11 -12.89
N ASP A 102 9.36 15.79 -13.80
CA ASP A 102 10.42 16.70 -14.18
C ASP A 102 9.93 17.87 -15.02
N ASP A 103 8.81 17.69 -15.75
CA ASP A 103 8.21 18.73 -16.59
C ASP A 103 7.08 19.50 -15.87
N ALA A 104 6.54 18.97 -14.81
CA ALA A 104 5.38 19.52 -14.10
C ALA A 104 5.60 20.97 -13.63
N GLY A 105 6.79 21.32 -13.20
CA GLY A 105 7.15 22.67 -12.79
C GLY A 105 6.97 23.75 -13.86
N LYS A 106 6.87 23.38 -15.14
CA LYS A 106 6.68 24.32 -16.25
C LYS A 106 5.26 24.86 -16.36
N PHE A 107 4.25 24.16 -15.82
CA PHE A 107 2.83 24.52 -15.99
C PHE A 107 1.99 24.45 -14.69
N LEU A 108 2.43 23.70 -13.67
CA LEU A 108 1.65 23.57 -12.44
C LEU A 108 1.44 24.90 -11.71
N GLY A 109 2.34 25.89 -11.88
CA GLY A 109 2.15 27.24 -11.35
C GLY A 109 0.83 27.86 -11.81
N ASP A 110 0.53 27.79 -13.11
CA ASP A 110 -0.74 28.27 -13.68
C ASP A 110 -1.97 27.55 -13.12
N TYR A 111 -1.82 26.24 -12.82
CA TYR A 111 -2.91 25.46 -12.24
C TYR A 111 -3.21 25.86 -10.79
N TYR A 112 -2.19 26.21 -10.01
CA TYR A 112 -2.37 26.72 -8.65
C TYR A 112 -2.97 28.12 -8.65
N ASP A 113 -2.47 29.02 -9.49
CA ASP A 113 -2.98 30.40 -9.61
C ASP A 113 -4.45 30.45 -10.02
N LYS A 114 -4.87 29.48 -10.84
CA LYS A 114 -6.28 29.35 -11.29
C LYS A 114 -7.13 28.46 -10.39
N HIS A 115 -6.60 27.98 -9.27
CA HIS A 115 -7.26 27.05 -8.35
C HIS A 115 -7.81 25.78 -9.02
N ILE A 116 -7.12 25.27 -10.07
CA ILE A 116 -7.46 24.01 -10.73
C ILE A 116 -6.97 22.85 -9.86
N TYR A 117 -5.76 22.99 -9.30
CA TYR A 117 -5.23 22.09 -8.27
C TYR A 117 -5.06 22.85 -6.97
N GLU A 118 -5.51 22.26 -5.87
CA GLU A 118 -5.36 22.83 -4.53
C GLU A 118 -3.94 22.65 -3.99
N SER A 119 -3.23 21.61 -4.44
CA SER A 119 -1.88 21.26 -3.99
C SER A 119 -1.12 20.46 -5.06
N ASP A 120 0.19 20.36 -4.87
CA ASP A 120 1.05 19.55 -5.71
C ASP A 120 0.70 18.05 -5.55
N PRO A 121 0.30 17.35 -6.64
CA PRO A 121 -0.04 15.94 -6.59
C PRO A 121 1.16 15.03 -6.28
N PHE A 122 2.39 15.55 -6.33
CA PHE A 122 3.59 14.84 -5.90
C PHE A 122 3.92 15.06 -4.42
N ALA A 123 3.39 16.11 -3.80
CA ALA A 123 3.55 16.37 -2.37
C ALA A 123 2.46 15.67 -1.53
N HIS A 124 1.22 15.71 -2.02
CA HIS A 124 0.04 15.11 -1.38
C HIS A 124 -0.62 14.15 -2.35
N VAL A 125 -0.91 12.92 -1.88
CA VAL A 125 -1.55 11.93 -2.76
C VAL A 125 -2.93 12.39 -3.23
N ASP A 126 -3.16 12.36 -4.52
CA ASP A 126 -4.50 12.51 -5.08
C ASP A 126 -5.39 11.35 -4.66
N GLN A 127 -6.28 11.59 -3.71
CA GLN A 127 -7.13 10.53 -3.14
C GLN A 127 -8.24 10.07 -4.09
N ASN A 128 -8.58 10.87 -5.11
CA ASN A 128 -9.68 10.58 -6.04
C ASN A 128 -9.24 9.72 -7.23
N GLY A 129 -8.13 10.06 -7.88
CA GLY A 129 -7.60 9.32 -9.02
C GLY A 129 -6.59 8.26 -8.58
N VAL A 130 -5.39 8.69 -8.15
CA VAL A 130 -4.31 7.80 -7.70
C VAL A 130 -4.76 6.94 -6.52
N GLY A 131 -5.45 7.54 -5.57
CA GLY A 131 -5.99 6.86 -4.40
C GLY A 131 -7.05 5.82 -4.73
N ALA A 132 -7.86 6.04 -5.78
CA ALA A 132 -8.81 5.03 -6.26
C ALA A 132 -8.06 3.80 -6.80
N LEU A 133 -6.98 3.98 -7.55
CA LEU A 133 -6.14 2.89 -8.04
C LEU A 133 -5.48 2.13 -6.88
N ILE A 134 -4.97 2.84 -5.88
CA ILE A 134 -4.38 2.22 -4.67
C ILE A 134 -5.44 1.36 -3.93
N LYS A 135 -6.64 1.88 -3.71
CA LYS A 135 -7.75 1.14 -3.08
C LYS A 135 -8.13 -0.11 -3.89
N MET A 136 -8.25 0.05 -5.21
CA MET A 136 -8.57 -1.07 -6.12
C MET A 136 -7.51 -2.17 -6.00
N ALA A 137 -6.24 -1.83 -6.10
CA ALA A 137 -5.14 -2.77 -6.03
C ALA A 137 -5.04 -3.45 -4.66
N ALA A 138 -5.19 -2.71 -3.57
CA ALA A 138 -5.18 -3.26 -2.22
C ALA A 138 -6.30 -4.27 -2.00
N ASN A 139 -7.53 -3.95 -2.43
CA ASN A 139 -8.68 -4.82 -2.30
C ASN A 139 -8.54 -6.08 -3.16
N SER A 140 -8.14 -5.94 -4.43
CA SER A 140 -7.95 -7.06 -5.35
C SER A 140 -6.80 -7.97 -4.91
N GLY A 141 -5.69 -7.38 -4.45
CA GLY A 141 -4.56 -8.12 -3.90
C GLY A 141 -4.97 -8.97 -2.70
N ARG A 142 -5.68 -8.38 -1.73
CA ARG A 142 -6.17 -9.10 -0.54
C ARG A 142 -7.26 -10.12 -0.84
N ALA A 143 -8.06 -9.92 -1.87
CA ALA A 143 -9.03 -10.90 -2.32
C ALA A 143 -8.36 -12.18 -2.84
N THR A 144 -7.23 -12.04 -3.54
CA THR A 144 -6.44 -13.17 -4.05
C THR A 144 -5.52 -13.77 -2.97
N ARG A 145 -4.79 -12.92 -2.26
CA ARG A 145 -3.84 -13.31 -1.20
C ARG A 145 -4.19 -12.58 0.09
N LYS A 146 -4.95 -13.23 0.96
CA LYS A 146 -5.49 -12.63 2.19
C LYS A 146 -4.44 -11.92 3.06
N ASN A 147 -3.23 -12.48 3.12
CA ASN A 147 -2.13 -11.99 3.96
C ASN A 147 -1.05 -11.27 3.12
N ILE A 148 -1.41 -10.72 1.96
CA ILE A 148 -0.47 -9.93 1.17
C ILE A 148 -0.04 -8.70 1.99
N HIS A 149 1.28 -8.48 2.06
CA HIS A 149 1.84 -7.33 2.76
C HIS A 149 1.79 -6.10 1.84
N LEU A 150 1.19 -5.02 2.29
CA LEU A 150 0.94 -3.82 1.49
C LEU A 150 1.65 -2.62 2.10
N GLY A 151 2.49 -1.98 1.32
CA GLY A 151 3.18 -0.78 1.76
C GLY A 151 3.25 0.29 0.69
N VAL A 152 3.77 1.44 1.05
CA VAL A 152 4.01 2.54 0.12
C VAL A 152 5.48 2.95 0.15
N CYS A 153 6.02 3.20 -1.03
CA CYS A 153 7.27 3.91 -1.24
C CYS A 153 7.02 5.09 -2.19
N GLY A 154 7.77 6.13 -2.02
CA GLY A 154 7.58 7.39 -2.74
C GLY A 154 7.41 8.55 -1.77
N GLU A 155 7.35 9.76 -2.30
CA GLU A 155 7.35 10.99 -1.48
C GLU A 155 6.17 11.08 -0.53
N HIS A 156 5.01 10.55 -0.93
CA HIS A 156 3.78 10.54 -0.15
C HIS A 156 3.87 9.75 1.17
N GLY A 157 4.83 8.81 1.28
CA GLY A 157 5.05 8.04 2.52
C GLY A 157 5.52 8.88 3.70
N GLY A 158 5.94 10.12 3.47
CA GLY A 158 6.32 11.09 4.50
C GLY A 158 5.32 12.24 4.71
N ASP A 159 4.21 12.25 3.98
CA ASP A 159 3.17 13.28 4.08
C ASP A 159 2.04 12.84 5.03
N PRO A 160 1.71 13.65 6.08
CA PRO A 160 0.72 13.26 7.08
C PRO A 160 -0.67 12.97 6.53
N ALA A 161 -1.17 13.77 5.58
CA ALA A 161 -2.50 13.58 4.99
C ALA A 161 -2.55 12.30 4.14
N SER A 162 -1.48 12.02 3.41
CA SER A 162 -1.32 10.78 2.64
C SER A 162 -1.22 9.56 3.55
N ILE A 163 -0.49 9.65 4.66
CA ILE A 163 -0.37 8.57 5.66
C ILE A 163 -1.75 8.23 6.26
N GLU A 164 -2.55 9.23 6.60
CA GLU A 164 -3.91 9.02 7.09
C GLU A 164 -4.78 8.32 6.04
N PHE A 165 -4.67 8.70 4.76
CA PHE A 165 -5.34 8.02 3.67
C PHE A 165 -4.89 6.55 3.54
N PHE A 166 -3.58 6.27 3.59
CA PHE A 166 -3.04 4.91 3.53
C PHE A 166 -3.52 4.04 4.69
N GLN A 167 -3.63 4.62 5.88
CA GLN A 167 -4.23 3.96 7.05
C GLN A 167 -5.70 3.57 6.78
N ARG A 168 -6.50 4.47 6.20
CA ARG A 168 -7.91 4.18 5.83
C ARG A 168 -8.03 3.10 4.77
N VAL A 169 -7.10 3.04 3.81
CA VAL A 169 -7.03 1.96 2.81
C VAL A 169 -6.60 0.64 3.46
N GLY A 170 -5.97 0.71 4.62
CA GLY A 170 -5.48 -0.45 5.36
C GLY A 170 -4.13 -0.96 4.87
N LEU A 171 -3.21 -0.08 4.45
CA LEU A 171 -1.84 -0.47 4.18
C LEU A 171 -1.13 -0.82 5.49
N ASP A 172 -0.15 -1.71 5.41
CA ASP A 172 0.55 -2.24 6.57
C ASP A 172 1.74 -1.36 6.98
N TYR A 173 2.39 -0.67 6.03
CA TYR A 173 3.52 0.20 6.31
C TYR A 173 3.65 1.37 5.32
N VAL A 174 4.40 2.40 5.73
CA VAL A 174 4.91 3.44 4.87
C VAL A 174 6.44 3.50 4.99
N SER A 175 7.14 3.73 3.88
CA SER A 175 8.55 4.09 3.90
C SER A 175 8.72 5.57 3.53
N CYS A 176 9.66 6.23 4.18
CA CYS A 176 9.97 7.63 3.93
C CYS A 176 11.45 7.91 4.19
N SER A 177 11.92 9.09 3.79
CA SER A 177 13.29 9.50 4.10
C SER A 177 13.54 9.53 5.61
N PRO A 178 14.76 9.28 6.10
CA PRO A 178 15.08 9.23 7.53
C PRO A 178 14.63 10.47 8.31
N PHE A 179 14.73 11.65 7.70
CA PHE A 179 14.32 12.93 8.31
C PHE A 179 12.81 13.05 8.53
N ARG A 180 12.00 12.31 7.76
CA ARG A 180 10.55 12.31 7.88
C ARG A 180 10.01 11.23 8.83
N VAL A 181 10.84 10.30 9.28
CA VAL A 181 10.40 9.20 10.17
C VAL A 181 9.69 9.68 11.44
N PRO A 182 10.17 10.71 12.18
CA PRO A 182 9.45 11.18 13.36
C PRO A 182 8.05 11.72 13.02
N LEU A 183 7.93 12.47 11.91
CA LEU A 183 6.66 13.00 11.44
C LEU A 183 5.72 11.89 10.98
N ALA A 184 6.23 10.92 10.21
CA ALA A 184 5.44 9.79 9.74
C ALA A 184 4.91 8.93 10.88
N ARG A 185 5.71 8.70 11.92
CA ARG A 185 5.28 7.97 13.12
C ARG A 185 4.16 8.70 13.87
N LEU A 186 4.28 10.03 14.00
CA LEU A 186 3.25 10.84 14.64
C LEU A 186 1.95 10.80 13.82
N ALA A 187 2.03 11.00 12.50
CA ALA A 187 0.89 10.94 11.59
C ALA A 187 0.18 9.57 11.62
N ALA A 188 0.95 8.49 11.61
CA ALA A 188 0.39 7.14 11.71
C ALA A 188 -0.32 6.90 13.05
N ALA A 189 0.23 7.41 14.17
CA ALA A 189 -0.42 7.32 15.47
C ALA A 189 -1.72 8.13 15.52
N GLN A 190 -1.74 9.33 14.97
CA GLN A 190 -2.96 10.16 14.87
C GLN A 190 -4.00 9.49 13.99
N ALA A 191 -3.63 8.96 12.83
CA ALA A 191 -4.53 8.23 11.94
C ALA A 191 -5.17 7.00 12.63
N ALA A 192 -4.40 6.25 13.41
CA ALA A 192 -4.91 5.13 14.19
C ALA A 192 -5.94 5.57 15.25
N ILE A 193 -5.69 6.68 15.96
CA ILE A 193 -6.63 7.24 16.93
C ILE A 193 -7.94 7.68 16.26
N HIS A 194 -7.85 8.36 15.10
CA HIS A 194 -9.02 8.78 14.33
C HIS A 194 -9.85 7.58 13.88
N ALA A 195 -9.19 6.56 13.30
CA ALA A 195 -9.87 5.33 12.86
C ALA A 195 -10.59 4.60 14.01
N ASP A 196 -10.01 4.57 15.21
CA ASP A 196 -10.65 3.99 16.39
C ASP A 196 -11.84 4.81 16.88
N ALA A 197 -11.78 6.14 16.79
CA ALA A 197 -12.87 7.03 17.13
C ALA A 197 -14.06 6.85 16.16
N GLU A 198 -13.80 6.78 14.87
CA GLU A 198 -14.80 6.53 13.82
C GLU A 198 -15.51 5.19 14.02
N LYS A 199 -14.75 4.10 14.22
CA LYS A 199 -15.32 2.77 14.52
C LYS A 199 -16.20 2.76 15.78
N LYS A 200 -15.83 3.52 16.83
CA LYS A 200 -16.65 3.66 18.03
C LYS A 200 -17.94 4.43 17.76
N ALA A 201 -17.88 5.49 16.94
CA ALA A 201 -19.05 6.27 16.54
C ALA A 201 -20.03 5.44 15.71
N GLU A 202 -19.54 4.70 14.72
CA GLU A 202 -20.34 3.80 13.89
C GLU A 202 -21.03 2.71 14.72
N ARG A 203 -20.31 2.09 15.66
CA ARG A 203 -20.90 1.09 16.57
C ARG A 203 -21.99 1.68 17.47
N LYS A 204 -21.85 2.95 17.89
CA LYS A 204 -22.88 3.63 18.67
C LYS A 204 -24.13 3.91 17.83
N SER A 205 -23.97 4.44 16.61
CA SER A 205 -25.09 4.72 15.71
C SER A 205 -25.82 3.45 15.28
N ALA A 206 -25.09 2.36 14.96
CA ALA A 206 -25.69 1.07 14.64
C ALA A 206 -26.50 0.47 15.82
N LYS A 207 -26.07 0.67 17.07
CA LYS A 207 -26.83 0.26 18.27
C LYS A 207 -28.07 1.11 18.46
N THR A 208 -28.03 2.38 18.10
CA THR A 208 -29.19 3.30 18.21
C THR A 208 -30.24 2.96 17.16
N LEU A 209 -29.83 2.63 15.93
CA LEU A 209 -30.73 2.21 14.86
C LEU A 209 -31.39 0.83 15.09
N LYS A 210 -30.77 -0.06 15.86
CA LYS A 210 -31.35 -1.37 16.23
C LYS A 210 -32.34 -1.32 17.37
N LYS A 211 -32.50 -0.17 18.04
CA LYS A 211 -33.62 0.00 19.04
C LYS A 211 -34.84 0.48 18.25
N PRO A 212 -35.92 -0.36 18.13
CA PRO A 212 -37.15 0.09 17.51
C PRO A 212 -37.65 1.31 18.30
N SER A 213 -37.99 2.39 17.62
CA SER A 213 -38.56 3.53 18.31
C SER A 213 -39.84 3.08 18.99
N LYS A 214 -40.03 3.41 20.26
CA LYS A 214 -41.23 3.07 21.01
C LYS A 214 -42.52 3.57 20.30
N LYS A 215 -42.39 4.58 19.43
CA LYS A 215 -43.47 5.12 18.58
C LYS A 215 -43.93 4.13 17.48
N ILE A 216 -43.02 3.38 16.88
CA ILE A 216 -43.40 2.40 15.84
C ILE A 216 -44.07 1.18 16.46
N LEU A 217 -43.65 0.77 17.65
CA LEU A 217 -44.33 -0.31 18.40
C LEU A 217 -45.78 0.07 18.83
N TYR A 218 -46.03 1.34 19.10
CA TYR A 218 -47.35 1.85 19.46
C TYR A 218 -48.32 1.88 18.26
N LEU A 219 -47.85 2.23 17.06
CA LEU A 219 -48.65 2.23 15.84
C LEU A 219 -49.00 0.82 15.34
N ILE A 220 -48.16 -0.17 15.55
CA ILE A 220 -48.45 -1.57 15.17
C ILE A 220 -49.50 -2.18 16.16
N ARG A 221 -49.55 -1.75 17.43
CA ARG A 221 -50.54 -2.24 18.39
C ARG A 221 -51.94 -1.63 18.20
N GLN A 222 -52.09 -0.51 17.52
CA GLN A 222 -53.42 0.11 17.29
C GLN A 222 -54.13 -0.36 16.00
N ASN A 223 -53.46 -1.10 15.11
CA ASN A 223 -54.02 -1.59 13.85
C ASN A 223 -54.38 -3.09 13.84
N TYR A 224 -54.33 -3.75 15.00
CA TYR A 224 -54.76 -5.15 15.14
C TYR A 224 -55.64 -5.33 16.40
N PHE A 225 -56.78 -4.59 16.42
CA PHE A 225 -57.96 -4.95 17.19
C PHE A 225 -59.17 -4.25 16.57
#